data_e5565e5d58739ec9cd045c4cd9d1b8f3
#
_entry.id   e5565e5d58739ec9cd045c4cd9d1b8f3
#
_cell.length_a   1.000
_cell.length_b   1.000
_cell.length_c   1.000
_cell.angle_alpha   90.00
_cell.angle_beta   90.00
_cell.angle_gamma   90.00
#
_symmetry.space_group_name_H-M   'P 1'
#
loop_
_entity.id
_entity.type
_entity.pdbx_description
1 polymer ?
#
loop_
_entity_poly.entity_id
_entity_poly.type
_entity_poly.pdbx_seq_one_letter_code
_entity_poly.pdbx_strand_id
1 'polypeptide(L)'
;RYWQLHRLKELFLEERAPETPVGYVRQAGREEQVVNLTTLAEFDPEQVDMFTVILIGNSQSYEADGKFITPRGYYGEIKMKTDVGIGQDIMIRSFRTIEKELKNKEIPLDKKWALLHAIHTTADFDMENILRIDDHAVASLYGKFSRGEVRTIITDVTMAASGIRKGALQRMGIEVKCYLQDERTVQLATEKGITRTQAGIRLAVQEHPSALYVFGNAPTALMELC
;
A
#
# COMPACT_ATOMS: atom_id res chain seq x y z
N ARG A 1 -9.49 -15.07 -23.49
CA ARG A 1 -9.00 -13.91 -22.75
C ARG A 1 -10.16 -13.03 -22.26
N TYR A 2 -11.07 -12.63 -23.14
CA TYR A 2 -12.22 -11.78 -22.75
C TYR A 2 -13.35 -12.52 -22.06
N TRP A 3 -13.49 -13.83 -22.21
CA TRP A 3 -14.54 -14.62 -21.57
C TRP A 3 -14.56 -14.48 -20.03
N GLN A 4 -13.38 -14.30 -19.42
CA GLN A 4 -13.27 -14.08 -17.97
C GLN A 4 -13.87 -12.73 -17.56
N LEU A 5 -13.65 -11.67 -18.37
CA LEU A 5 -14.23 -10.36 -18.12
C LEU A 5 -15.73 -10.34 -18.39
N HIS A 6 -16.22 -11.06 -19.39
CA HIS A 6 -17.65 -11.25 -19.62
C HIS A 6 -18.29 -11.96 -18.41
N ARG A 7 -17.68 -13.05 -17.94
CA ARG A 7 -18.17 -13.76 -16.77
C ARG A 7 -18.15 -12.90 -15.52
N LEU A 8 -17.12 -12.09 -15.33
CA LEU A 8 -17.01 -11.14 -14.23
C LEU A 8 -18.15 -10.11 -14.31
N LYS A 9 -18.42 -9.54 -15.48
CA LYS A 9 -19.53 -8.60 -15.70
C LYS A 9 -20.87 -9.23 -15.33
N GLU A 10 -21.14 -10.47 -15.76
CA GLU A 10 -22.35 -11.21 -15.41
C GLU A 10 -22.51 -11.34 -13.88
N LEU A 11 -21.46 -11.79 -13.19
CA LEU A 11 -21.47 -11.93 -11.73
C LEU A 11 -21.74 -10.61 -11.01
N PHE A 12 -21.17 -9.51 -11.51
CA PHE A 12 -21.47 -8.20 -10.94
C PHE A 12 -22.91 -7.75 -11.19
N LEU A 13 -23.50 -8.10 -12.35
CA LEU A 13 -24.90 -7.79 -12.64
C LEU A 13 -25.89 -8.62 -11.82
N GLU A 14 -25.48 -9.77 -11.27
CA GLU A 14 -26.29 -10.54 -10.31
C GLU A 14 -26.42 -9.79 -8.95
N GLU A 15 -25.40 -9.03 -8.56
CA GLU A 15 -25.27 -8.41 -7.23
C GLU A 15 -25.39 -6.87 -7.25
N ARG A 16 -25.33 -6.24 -8.42
CA ARG A 16 -25.29 -4.80 -8.61
C ARG A 16 -26.31 -4.34 -9.63
N ALA A 17 -26.81 -3.12 -9.43
CA ALA A 17 -27.71 -2.50 -10.39
C ALA A 17 -27.02 -2.28 -11.74
N PRO A 18 -27.72 -2.45 -12.88
CA PRO A 18 -27.17 -2.24 -14.22
C PRO A 18 -26.59 -0.83 -14.42
N GLU A 19 -27.12 0.16 -13.72
CA GLU A 19 -26.71 1.57 -13.75
C GLU A 19 -25.45 1.85 -12.89
N THR A 20 -24.94 0.83 -12.20
CA THR A 20 -23.70 0.99 -11.40
C THR A 20 -22.59 1.57 -12.27
N PRO A 21 -21.98 2.72 -11.89
CA PRO A 21 -20.96 3.35 -12.71
C PRO A 21 -19.71 2.49 -12.78
N VAL A 22 -19.15 2.42 -13.99
CA VAL A 22 -17.88 1.77 -14.28
C VAL A 22 -16.95 2.79 -14.93
N GLY A 23 -15.78 2.95 -14.33
CA GLY A 23 -14.70 3.74 -14.93
C GLY A 23 -13.57 2.81 -15.36
N TYR A 24 -13.01 3.03 -16.54
CA TYR A 24 -11.79 2.33 -16.92
C TYR A 24 -10.78 3.29 -17.56
N VAL A 25 -9.53 3.09 -17.18
CA VAL A 25 -8.43 3.94 -17.60
C VAL A 25 -7.36 3.07 -18.25
N ARG A 26 -7.13 3.30 -19.52
CA ARG A 26 -6.05 2.68 -20.26
C ARG A 26 -4.80 3.53 -20.15
N GLN A 27 -3.64 2.90 -19.92
CA GLN A 27 -2.33 3.55 -19.79
C GLN A 27 -2.32 4.69 -18.75
N ALA A 28 -2.89 4.46 -17.57
CA ALA A 28 -2.99 5.46 -16.51
C ALA A 28 -1.63 6.12 -16.21
N GLY A 29 -1.61 7.47 -16.21
CA GLY A 29 -0.42 8.27 -15.92
C GLY A 29 0.59 8.37 -17.08
N ARG A 30 0.25 7.95 -18.30
CA ARG A 30 1.07 8.05 -19.52
C ARG A 30 0.48 9.05 -20.51
N GLU A 31 1.25 9.44 -21.51
CA GLU A 31 0.81 10.39 -22.55
C GLU A 31 -0.44 9.90 -23.31
N GLU A 32 -0.52 8.59 -23.57
CA GLU A 32 -1.66 7.99 -24.26
C GLU A 32 -2.79 7.55 -23.31
N GLN A 33 -2.90 8.16 -22.14
CA GLN A 33 -3.96 7.84 -21.20
C GLN A 33 -5.34 8.11 -21.80
N VAL A 34 -6.21 7.10 -21.74
CA VAL A 34 -7.62 7.21 -22.12
C VAL A 34 -8.48 6.88 -20.90
N VAL A 35 -9.40 7.78 -20.57
CA VAL A 35 -10.34 7.62 -19.46
C VAL A 35 -11.75 7.46 -20.04
N ASN A 36 -12.45 6.42 -19.63
CA ASN A 36 -13.83 6.17 -20.01
C ASN A 36 -14.71 5.97 -18.77
N LEU A 37 -15.91 6.54 -18.83
CA LEU A 37 -16.97 6.34 -17.84
C LEU A 37 -18.17 5.74 -18.54
N THR A 38 -18.78 4.75 -17.93
CA THR A 38 -19.96 4.02 -18.46
C THR A 38 -20.73 3.40 -17.30
N THR A 39 -21.76 2.63 -17.61
CA THR A 39 -22.49 1.82 -16.63
C THR A 39 -22.05 0.35 -16.70
N LEU A 40 -22.39 -0.42 -15.69
CA LEU A 40 -22.09 -1.85 -15.65
C LEU A 40 -22.79 -2.60 -16.79
N ALA A 41 -24.01 -2.20 -17.16
CA ALA A 41 -24.75 -2.75 -18.29
C ALA A 41 -24.08 -2.48 -19.64
N GLU A 42 -23.58 -1.25 -19.83
CA GLU A 42 -22.99 -0.79 -21.10
C GLU A 42 -21.50 -1.10 -21.21
N PHE A 43 -20.84 -1.44 -20.10
CA PHE A 43 -19.41 -1.78 -20.11
C PHE A 43 -19.14 -2.95 -21.06
N ASP A 44 -18.27 -2.69 -22.04
CA ASP A 44 -17.84 -3.69 -23.02
C ASP A 44 -16.45 -4.26 -22.62
N PRO A 45 -16.38 -5.53 -22.19
CA PRO A 45 -15.13 -6.17 -21.83
C PRO A 45 -14.09 -6.24 -22.96
N GLU A 46 -14.50 -6.12 -24.23
CA GLU A 46 -13.59 -6.20 -25.38
C GLU A 46 -12.79 -4.91 -25.61
N GLN A 47 -13.24 -3.81 -25.01
CA GLN A 47 -12.56 -2.51 -25.09
C GLN A 47 -11.37 -2.35 -24.14
N VAL A 48 -11.10 -3.34 -23.28
CA VAL A 48 -10.02 -3.27 -22.31
C VAL A 48 -8.91 -4.26 -22.64
N ASP A 49 -7.69 -3.89 -22.25
CA ASP A 49 -6.49 -4.70 -22.44
C ASP A 49 -5.71 -4.83 -21.12
N MET A 50 -4.51 -5.42 -21.17
CA MET A 50 -3.66 -5.61 -20.00
C MET A 50 -3.08 -4.31 -19.42
N PHE A 51 -3.24 -3.18 -20.12
CA PHE A 51 -2.83 -1.85 -19.64
C PHE A 51 -4.01 -1.04 -19.08
N THR A 52 -5.16 -1.67 -18.88
CA THR A 52 -6.39 -1.01 -18.45
C THR A 52 -6.70 -1.36 -17.00
N VAL A 53 -6.95 -0.33 -16.21
CA VAL A 53 -7.51 -0.45 -14.84
C VAL A 53 -9.01 -0.24 -14.94
N ILE A 54 -9.78 -1.14 -14.35
CA ILE A 54 -11.25 -1.06 -14.30
C ILE A 54 -11.68 -0.80 -12.86
N LEU A 55 -12.54 0.20 -12.67
CA LEU A 55 -13.16 0.55 -11.40
C LEU A 55 -14.66 0.32 -11.51
N ILE A 56 -15.20 -0.59 -10.71
CA ILE A 56 -16.64 -0.86 -10.62
C ILE A 56 -17.17 -0.22 -9.34
N GLY A 57 -18.17 0.60 -9.47
CA GLY A 57 -18.79 1.32 -8.36
C GLY A 57 -19.51 0.42 -7.35
N ASN A 58 -19.89 0.99 -6.24
CA ASN A 58 -20.78 0.41 -5.26
C ASN A 58 -22.16 1.12 -5.29
N SER A 59 -23.06 0.74 -4.40
CA SER A 59 -24.42 1.31 -4.31
C SER A 59 -24.47 2.83 -4.02
N GLN A 60 -23.34 3.43 -3.65
CA GLN A 60 -23.21 4.87 -3.37
C GLN A 60 -22.41 5.60 -4.45
N SER A 61 -21.84 4.87 -5.40
CA SER A 61 -21.05 5.46 -6.47
C SER A 61 -21.96 6.11 -7.51
N TYR A 62 -21.54 7.23 -8.05
CA TYR A 62 -22.25 7.94 -9.11
C TYR A 62 -21.27 8.69 -10.01
N GLU A 63 -21.76 9.10 -11.17
CA GLU A 63 -21.05 9.98 -12.09
C GLU A 63 -21.55 11.41 -11.90
N ALA A 64 -20.65 12.37 -11.81
CA ALA A 64 -20.97 13.79 -11.84
C ALA A 64 -19.85 14.57 -12.53
N ASP A 65 -20.23 15.44 -13.45
CA ASP A 65 -19.30 16.30 -14.21
C ASP A 65 -18.16 15.50 -14.89
N GLY A 66 -18.47 14.33 -15.45
CA GLY A 66 -17.49 13.48 -16.09
C GLY A 66 -16.50 12.82 -15.12
N LYS A 67 -16.85 12.77 -13.84
CA LYS A 67 -16.02 12.16 -12.79
C LYS A 67 -16.71 10.98 -12.13
N PHE A 68 -15.96 9.92 -11.91
CA PHE A 68 -16.37 8.79 -11.11
C PHE A 68 -16.22 9.12 -9.62
N ILE A 69 -17.32 9.16 -8.88
CA ILE A 69 -17.34 9.53 -7.46
C ILE A 69 -17.86 8.37 -6.63
N THR A 70 -17.08 7.97 -5.63
CA THR A 70 -17.50 7.05 -4.60
C THR A 70 -17.43 7.74 -3.24
N PRO A 71 -18.58 8.13 -2.64
CA PRO A 71 -18.59 8.72 -1.31
C PRO A 71 -18.03 7.73 -0.28
N ARG A 72 -17.10 8.18 0.56
CA ARG A 72 -16.52 7.33 1.61
C ARG A 72 -17.40 7.19 2.86
N GLY A 73 -18.67 7.61 2.81
CA GLY A 73 -19.60 7.44 3.93
C GLY A 73 -19.28 8.25 5.19
N TYR A 74 -18.34 9.20 5.13
CA TYR A 74 -17.94 10.02 6.29
C TYR A 74 -18.89 11.18 6.57
N TYR A 75 -19.98 11.35 5.81
CA TYR A 75 -20.91 12.47 5.87
C TYR A 75 -22.20 12.17 6.63
N GLY A 76 -22.14 11.41 7.72
CA GLY A 76 -23.21 11.34 8.70
C GLY A 76 -22.78 12.06 9.98
N GLU A 77 -23.27 13.28 10.22
CA GLU A 77 -23.19 14.04 11.50
C GLU A 77 -21.80 14.08 12.20
N ILE A 78 -20.72 14.32 11.47
CA ILE A 78 -19.44 14.57 12.09
C ILE A 78 -19.22 16.08 12.15
N LYS A 79 -19.49 16.67 13.33
CA LYS A 79 -18.89 17.97 13.71
C LYS A 79 -17.40 17.88 13.40
N MET A 80 -16.88 18.83 12.61
CA MET A 80 -15.47 18.91 12.22
C MET A 80 -14.54 18.73 13.43
N LYS A 81 -14.16 17.49 13.71
CA LYS A 81 -12.89 17.20 14.36
C LYS A 81 -11.85 17.18 13.24
N THR A 82 -10.71 17.81 13.47
CA THR A 82 -9.60 17.81 12.54
C THR A 82 -9.37 16.40 11.97
N ASP A 83 -9.11 16.27 10.66
CA ASP A 83 -8.94 14.98 9.93
C ASP A 83 -8.09 13.93 10.67
N VAL A 84 -7.15 14.36 11.48
CA VAL A 84 -6.28 13.51 12.31
C VAL A 84 -7.07 12.73 13.37
N GLY A 85 -8.12 13.31 13.96
CA GLY A 85 -8.94 12.64 14.97
C GLY A 85 -9.84 11.55 14.38
N ILE A 86 -10.41 11.78 13.20
CA ILE A 86 -11.32 10.84 12.54
C ILE A 86 -10.57 9.57 12.11
N GLY A 87 -9.42 9.71 11.48
CA GLY A 87 -8.61 8.56 11.05
C GLY A 87 -8.15 7.70 12.24
N GLN A 88 -7.83 8.34 13.37
CA GLN A 88 -7.44 7.65 14.58
C GLN A 88 -8.63 6.89 15.21
N ASP A 89 -9.82 7.48 15.24
CA ASP A 89 -11.03 6.82 15.73
C ASP A 89 -11.40 5.59 14.88
N ILE A 90 -11.28 5.69 13.55
CA ILE A 90 -11.50 4.57 12.62
C ILE A 90 -10.51 3.44 12.91
N MET A 91 -9.23 3.76 13.05
CA MET A 91 -8.19 2.78 13.35
C MET A 91 -8.46 2.07 14.70
N ILE A 92 -8.80 2.81 15.74
CA ILE A 92 -9.11 2.24 17.07
C ILE A 92 -10.32 1.30 17.00
N ARG A 93 -11.38 1.69 16.29
CA ARG A 93 -12.57 0.81 16.12
C ARG A 93 -12.21 -0.45 15.35
N SER A 94 -11.44 -0.32 14.29
CA SER A 94 -10.95 -1.47 13.51
C SER A 94 -10.12 -2.40 14.38
N PHE A 95 -9.17 -1.90 15.14
CA PHE A 95 -8.34 -2.70 16.04
C PHE A 95 -9.17 -3.47 17.07
N ARG A 96 -10.17 -2.83 17.67
CA ARG A 96 -11.09 -3.50 18.61
C ARG A 96 -11.87 -4.63 17.95
N THR A 97 -12.28 -4.44 16.70
CA THR A 97 -12.97 -5.49 15.93
C THR A 97 -12.02 -6.64 15.64
N ILE A 98 -10.83 -6.34 15.12
CA ILE A 98 -9.80 -7.34 14.83
C ILE A 98 -9.45 -8.15 16.09
N GLU A 99 -9.19 -7.49 17.23
CA GLU A 99 -8.86 -8.19 18.48
C GLU A 99 -9.92 -9.18 18.95
N LYS A 100 -11.20 -8.90 18.68
CA LYS A 100 -12.28 -9.84 19.01
C LYS A 100 -12.22 -11.10 18.15
N GLU A 101 -11.83 -10.96 16.90
CA GLU A 101 -11.83 -12.01 15.88
C GLU A 101 -10.54 -12.81 15.81
N LEU A 102 -9.41 -12.30 16.37
CA LEU A 102 -8.15 -13.03 16.45
C LEU A 102 -8.34 -14.39 17.13
N LYS A 103 -7.78 -15.43 16.57
CA LYS A 103 -7.80 -16.80 17.12
C LYS A 103 -6.88 -16.94 18.31
N ASN A 104 -5.66 -16.42 18.20
CA ASN A 104 -4.69 -16.39 19.30
C ASN A 104 -4.89 -15.11 20.11
N LYS A 105 -5.22 -15.25 21.39
CA LYS A 105 -5.40 -14.12 22.34
C LYS A 105 -4.12 -13.81 23.13
N GLU A 106 -3.15 -14.71 23.14
CA GLU A 106 -1.94 -14.62 23.96
C GLU A 106 -0.74 -14.08 23.16
N ILE A 107 -0.98 -13.18 22.21
CA ILE A 107 0.09 -12.56 21.42
C ILE A 107 0.76 -11.46 22.28
N PRO A 108 2.10 -11.42 22.40
CA PRO A 108 2.83 -10.34 23.06
C PRO A 108 2.43 -8.98 22.50
N LEU A 109 2.36 -7.96 23.37
CA LEU A 109 1.78 -6.65 23.03
C LEU A 109 2.47 -5.97 21.84
N ASP A 110 3.79 -6.06 21.77
CA ASP A 110 4.59 -5.50 20.67
C ASP A 110 4.29 -6.18 19.31
N LYS A 111 4.21 -7.52 19.31
CA LYS A 111 3.82 -8.28 18.11
C LYS A 111 2.35 -8.06 17.75
N LYS A 112 1.48 -8.01 18.77
CA LYS A 112 0.05 -7.73 18.56
C LYS A 112 -0.16 -6.40 17.84
N TRP A 113 0.57 -5.37 18.24
CA TRP A 113 0.46 -4.05 17.61
C TRP A 113 0.78 -4.10 16.10
N ALA A 114 1.86 -4.78 15.71
CA ALA A 114 2.21 -4.97 14.30
C ALA A 114 1.17 -5.80 13.55
N LEU A 115 0.65 -6.87 14.16
CA LEU A 115 -0.39 -7.71 13.57
C LEU A 115 -1.70 -6.95 13.35
N LEU A 116 -2.15 -6.15 14.33
CA LEU A 116 -3.35 -5.32 14.18
C LEU A 116 -3.23 -4.34 13.01
N HIS A 117 -2.05 -3.73 12.81
CA HIS A 117 -1.80 -2.86 11.67
C HIS A 117 -1.80 -3.65 10.35
N ALA A 118 -1.19 -4.83 10.31
CA ALA A 118 -1.16 -5.66 9.11
C ALA A 118 -2.59 -6.06 8.69
N ILE A 119 -3.40 -6.59 9.61
CA ILE A 119 -4.79 -6.96 9.33
C ILE A 119 -5.64 -5.73 8.98
N HIS A 120 -5.47 -4.61 9.68
CA HIS A 120 -6.20 -3.38 9.36
C HIS A 120 -5.93 -2.88 7.94
N THR A 121 -4.71 -3.05 7.45
CA THR A 121 -4.31 -2.60 6.13
C THR A 121 -4.73 -3.55 5.01
N THR A 122 -4.65 -4.85 5.25
CA THR A 122 -4.91 -5.89 4.25
C THR A 122 -6.33 -6.43 4.29
N ALA A 123 -7.04 -6.26 5.41
CA ALA A 123 -8.29 -6.92 5.74
C ALA A 123 -8.18 -8.46 5.74
N ASP A 124 -6.98 -8.99 5.91
CA ASP A 124 -6.67 -10.42 5.82
C ASP A 124 -6.26 -10.96 7.20
N PHE A 125 -7.10 -11.82 7.77
CA PHE A 125 -6.83 -12.47 9.06
C PHE A 125 -5.78 -13.58 9.00
N ASP A 126 -5.43 -14.08 7.80
CA ASP A 126 -4.33 -15.02 7.65
C ASP A 126 -2.95 -14.40 7.99
N MET A 127 -2.89 -13.08 8.15
CA MET A 127 -1.73 -12.39 8.73
C MET A 127 -1.33 -12.97 10.09
N GLU A 128 -2.26 -13.52 10.88
CA GLU A 128 -1.94 -14.26 12.12
C GLU A 128 -0.95 -15.42 11.89
N ASN A 129 -1.06 -16.07 10.74
CA ASN A 129 -0.29 -17.27 10.41
C ASN A 129 1.00 -16.97 9.65
N ILE A 130 1.01 -15.90 8.85
CA ILE A 130 2.12 -15.59 7.93
C ILE A 130 3.07 -14.51 8.44
N LEU A 131 2.60 -13.58 9.29
CA LEU A 131 3.44 -12.52 9.85
C LEU A 131 4.52 -13.13 10.75
N ARG A 132 5.78 -12.81 10.48
CA ARG A 132 6.93 -13.25 11.29
C ARG A 132 7.58 -12.02 11.92
N ILE A 133 7.68 -12.03 13.23
CA ILE A 133 8.34 -11.00 14.02
C ILE A 133 9.22 -11.72 15.04
N ASP A 134 10.52 -11.48 14.96
CA ASP A 134 11.47 -12.07 15.90
C ASP A 134 11.23 -11.54 17.31
N ASP A 135 11.54 -12.37 18.30
CA ASP A 135 11.44 -11.98 19.68
C ASP A 135 12.32 -10.77 19.96
N HIS A 136 11.77 -9.82 20.68
CA HIS A 136 12.42 -8.55 21.01
C HIS A 136 12.74 -7.62 19.82
N ALA A 137 12.41 -7.97 18.58
CA ALA A 137 12.72 -7.14 17.40
C ALA A 137 12.13 -5.72 17.53
N VAL A 138 10.87 -5.61 17.94
CA VAL A 138 10.20 -4.30 18.09
C VAL A 138 10.83 -3.50 19.24
N ALA A 139 11.09 -4.12 20.39
CA ALA A 139 11.72 -3.47 21.53
C ALA A 139 13.16 -3.03 21.23
N SER A 140 13.92 -3.89 20.52
CA SER A 140 15.28 -3.58 20.07
C SER A 140 15.30 -2.40 19.11
N LEU A 141 14.39 -2.39 18.12
CA LEU A 141 14.28 -1.31 17.14
C LEU A 141 13.89 0.02 17.83
N TYR A 142 12.92 -0.02 18.73
CA TYR A 142 12.54 1.14 19.52
C TYR A 142 13.72 1.69 20.35
N GLY A 143 14.48 0.82 21.01
CA GLY A 143 15.69 1.19 21.74
C GLY A 143 16.74 1.85 20.85
N LYS A 144 17.00 1.31 19.67
CA LYS A 144 17.95 1.89 18.68
C LYS A 144 17.51 3.26 18.20
N PHE A 145 16.23 3.47 17.92
CA PHE A 145 15.70 4.78 17.56
C PHE A 145 15.83 5.78 18.73
N SER A 146 15.47 5.38 19.93
CA SER A 146 15.53 6.24 21.13
C SER A 146 16.96 6.68 21.47
N ARG A 147 17.95 5.81 21.25
CA ARG A 147 19.37 6.13 21.44
C ARG A 147 20.01 6.84 20.26
N GLY A 148 19.27 7.00 19.16
CA GLY A 148 19.75 7.63 17.95
C GLY A 148 20.78 6.81 17.18
N GLU A 149 20.82 5.50 17.39
CA GLU A 149 21.69 4.56 16.67
C GLU A 149 21.23 4.36 15.21
N VAL A 150 19.91 4.49 14.96
CA VAL A 150 19.32 4.49 13.62
C VAL A 150 18.84 5.89 13.28
N ARG A 151 19.45 6.50 12.28
CA ARG A 151 19.11 7.84 11.77
C ARG A 151 18.60 7.83 10.34
N THR A 152 18.72 6.71 9.66
CA THR A 152 18.34 6.56 8.25
C THR A 152 17.49 5.31 8.07
N ILE A 153 16.42 5.46 7.32
CA ILE A 153 15.61 4.35 6.80
C ILE A 153 15.86 4.28 5.30
N ILE A 154 16.25 3.13 4.82
CA ILE A 154 16.45 2.85 3.39
C ILE A 154 15.28 2.02 2.89
N THR A 155 14.69 2.41 1.76
CA THR A 155 13.65 1.63 1.11
C THR A 155 14.11 1.14 -0.26
N ASP A 156 13.64 -0.04 -0.66
CA ASP A 156 13.91 -0.63 -1.97
C ASP A 156 13.24 0.13 -3.11
N VAL A 157 12.02 0.65 -2.87
CA VAL A 157 11.21 1.37 -3.85
C VAL A 157 10.61 2.64 -3.28
N THR A 158 10.33 3.61 -4.16
CA THR A 158 9.72 4.90 -3.79
C THR A 158 8.33 4.75 -3.16
N MET A 159 7.59 3.73 -3.55
CA MET A 159 6.26 3.46 -2.98
C MET A 159 6.37 3.13 -1.48
N ALA A 160 7.33 2.30 -1.07
CA ALA A 160 7.59 2.02 0.34
C ALA A 160 7.99 3.29 1.11
N ALA A 161 8.87 4.14 0.54
CA ALA A 161 9.23 5.42 1.14
C ALA A 161 8.03 6.36 1.33
N SER A 162 7.10 6.35 0.38
CA SER A 162 5.89 7.19 0.43
C SER A 162 4.91 6.75 1.52
N GLY A 163 4.90 5.46 1.88
CA GLY A 163 4.06 4.90 2.94
C GLY A 163 4.51 5.26 4.36
N ILE A 164 5.76 5.68 4.52
CA ILE A 164 6.31 6.00 5.85
C ILE A 164 5.87 7.39 6.31
N ARG A 165 5.40 7.50 7.56
CA ARG A 165 4.90 8.76 8.13
C ARG A 165 6.02 9.78 8.38
N LYS A 166 6.21 10.71 7.44
CA LYS A 166 7.26 11.73 7.50
C LYS A 166 7.24 12.59 8.77
N GLY A 167 6.06 13.01 9.26
CA GLY A 167 5.97 13.85 10.44
C GLY A 167 6.44 13.18 11.75
N ALA A 168 6.32 11.86 11.86
CA ALA A 168 6.87 11.12 13.00
C ALA A 168 8.40 11.06 12.92
N LEU A 169 8.93 10.78 11.75
CA LEU A 169 10.37 10.66 11.50
C LEU A 169 11.11 12.00 11.70
N GLN A 170 10.53 13.10 11.25
CA GLN A 170 11.09 14.44 11.44
C GLN A 170 11.28 14.76 12.93
N ARG A 171 10.30 14.42 13.78
CA ARG A 171 10.43 14.62 15.23
C ARG A 171 11.53 13.78 15.87
N MET A 172 11.88 12.67 15.26
CA MET A 172 12.94 11.76 15.69
C MET A 172 14.30 12.04 15.02
N GLY A 173 14.37 12.99 14.11
CA GLY A 173 15.57 13.28 13.33
C GLY A 173 15.99 12.12 12.41
N ILE A 174 15.01 11.40 11.85
CA ILE A 174 15.24 10.24 10.98
C ILE A 174 14.92 10.62 9.53
N GLU A 175 15.83 10.30 8.62
CA GLU A 175 15.66 10.47 7.18
C GLU A 175 15.19 9.18 6.51
N VAL A 176 14.40 9.31 5.43
CA VAL A 176 14.04 8.19 4.55
C VAL A 176 14.68 8.41 3.19
N LYS A 177 15.43 7.43 2.73
CA LYS A 177 16.11 7.45 1.43
C LYS A 177 15.71 6.25 0.57
N CYS A 178 15.63 6.49 -0.73
CA CYS A 178 15.45 5.46 -1.74
C CYS A 178 16.39 5.72 -2.91
N TYR A 179 17.26 4.79 -3.20
CA TYR A 179 18.30 4.94 -4.23
C TYR A 179 17.83 4.54 -5.63
N LEU A 180 16.57 4.12 -5.79
CA LEU A 180 16.05 3.59 -7.06
C LEU A 180 16.20 4.56 -8.25
N GLN A 181 16.14 5.86 -8.00
CA GLN A 181 16.23 6.92 -9.02
C GLN A 181 17.59 7.64 -9.03
N ASP A 182 18.53 7.23 -8.20
CA ASP A 182 19.90 7.79 -8.21
C ASP A 182 20.61 7.40 -9.51
N GLU A 183 21.26 8.35 -10.16
CA GLU A 183 21.96 8.12 -11.43
C GLU A 183 23.07 7.06 -11.29
N ARG A 184 23.75 7.02 -10.15
CA ARG A 184 24.78 6.01 -9.83
C ARG A 184 24.17 4.61 -9.77
N THR A 185 22.93 4.50 -9.32
CA THR A 185 22.17 3.23 -9.30
C THR A 185 21.92 2.73 -10.71
N VAL A 186 21.55 3.62 -11.63
CA VAL A 186 21.31 3.28 -13.03
C VAL A 186 22.62 2.81 -13.70
N GLN A 187 23.71 3.52 -13.47
CA GLN A 187 25.02 3.15 -14.00
C GLN A 187 25.47 1.78 -13.46
N LEU A 188 25.46 1.59 -12.15
CA LEU A 188 25.86 0.34 -11.51
C LEU A 188 25.00 -0.85 -11.96
N ALA A 189 23.69 -0.65 -12.12
CA ALA A 189 22.79 -1.68 -12.60
C ALA A 189 23.16 -2.15 -14.03
N THR A 190 23.46 -1.18 -14.90
CA THR A 190 23.86 -1.45 -16.28
C THR A 190 25.22 -2.14 -16.36
N GLU A 191 26.22 -1.65 -15.62
CA GLU A 191 27.57 -2.20 -15.60
C GLU A 191 27.62 -3.64 -15.06
N LYS A 192 26.82 -3.93 -14.05
CA LYS A 192 26.83 -5.24 -13.38
C LYS A 192 25.76 -6.21 -13.91
N GLY A 193 24.86 -5.78 -14.81
CA GLY A 193 23.78 -6.61 -15.31
C GLY A 193 22.78 -7.02 -14.21
N ILE A 194 22.54 -6.17 -13.20
CA ILE A 194 21.66 -6.41 -12.07
C ILE A 194 20.46 -5.44 -12.09
N THR A 195 19.46 -5.71 -11.25
CA THR A 195 18.31 -4.81 -11.16
C THR A 195 18.68 -3.47 -10.49
N ARG A 196 17.97 -2.39 -10.83
CA ARG A 196 18.17 -1.10 -10.16
C ARG A 196 17.93 -1.16 -8.65
N THR A 197 17.00 -2.02 -8.19
CA THR A 197 16.76 -2.20 -6.77
C THR A 197 17.94 -2.88 -6.07
N GLN A 198 18.58 -3.87 -6.69
CA GLN A 198 19.82 -4.45 -6.18
C GLN A 198 20.96 -3.43 -6.13
N ALA A 199 21.19 -2.71 -7.24
CA ALA A 199 22.22 -1.68 -7.31
C ALA A 199 22.01 -0.58 -6.26
N GLY A 200 20.76 -0.15 -6.06
CA GLY A 200 20.40 0.84 -5.04
C GLY A 200 20.69 0.37 -3.62
N ILE A 201 20.40 -0.89 -3.30
CA ILE A 201 20.75 -1.46 -1.98
C ILE A 201 22.26 -1.55 -1.79
N ARG A 202 23.04 -1.94 -2.80
CA ARG A 202 24.52 -1.94 -2.73
C ARG A 202 25.08 -0.58 -2.36
N LEU A 203 24.64 0.47 -3.04
CA LEU A 203 25.05 1.83 -2.73
C LEU A 203 24.62 2.24 -1.33
N ALA A 204 23.38 1.94 -0.97
CA ALA A 204 22.85 2.27 0.35
C ALA A 204 23.61 1.60 1.50
N VAL A 205 24.02 0.33 1.35
CA VAL A 205 24.81 -0.39 2.37
C VAL A 205 26.19 0.23 2.57
N GLN A 206 26.81 0.69 1.50
CA GLN A 206 28.11 1.37 1.58
C GLN A 206 28.01 2.72 2.29
N GLU A 207 26.97 3.50 2.03
CA GLU A 207 26.80 4.84 2.58
C GLU A 207 26.13 4.84 3.97
N HIS A 208 25.26 3.86 4.25
CA HIS A 208 24.45 3.79 5.45
C HIS A 208 24.41 2.38 6.07
N PRO A 209 25.57 1.84 6.51
CA PRO A 209 25.65 0.46 7.01
C PRO A 209 24.82 0.21 8.28
N SER A 210 24.48 1.26 9.03
CA SER A 210 23.65 1.20 10.24
C SER A 210 22.20 1.60 10.02
N ALA A 211 21.73 1.70 8.76
CA ALA A 211 20.36 2.06 8.46
C ALA A 211 19.38 0.93 8.77
N LEU A 212 18.11 1.30 8.98
CA LEU A 212 17.01 0.35 8.93
C LEU A 212 16.59 0.15 7.46
N TYR A 213 16.61 -1.09 7.00
CA TYR A 213 16.19 -1.45 5.64
C TYR A 213 14.72 -1.91 5.63
N VAL A 214 13.92 -1.34 4.73
CA VAL A 214 12.51 -1.64 4.55
C VAL A 214 12.27 -2.05 3.10
N PHE A 215 11.82 -3.28 2.90
CA PHE A 215 11.54 -3.85 1.59
C PHE A 215 10.04 -3.89 1.35
N GLY A 216 9.58 -3.29 0.26
CA GLY A 216 8.19 -3.28 -0.15
C GLY A 216 7.85 -4.48 -1.04
N ASN A 217 8.34 -4.48 -2.27
CA ASN A 217 7.98 -5.48 -3.28
C ASN A 217 9.13 -5.91 -4.21
N ALA A 218 10.37 -5.59 -3.88
CA ALA A 218 11.52 -5.97 -4.69
C ALA A 218 12.33 -7.13 -4.05
N PRO A 219 11.99 -8.42 -4.33
CA PRO A 219 12.68 -9.55 -3.74
C PRO A 219 14.17 -9.58 -4.06
N THR A 220 14.57 -9.08 -5.23
CA THR A 220 15.98 -8.98 -5.63
C THR A 220 16.77 -8.01 -4.76
N ALA A 221 16.14 -6.97 -4.25
CA ALA A 221 16.74 -6.04 -3.31
C ALA A 221 17.00 -6.69 -1.94
N LEU A 222 16.04 -7.48 -1.45
CA LEU A 222 16.21 -8.24 -0.21
C LEU A 222 17.32 -9.28 -0.33
N MET A 223 17.38 -10.00 -1.44
CA MET A 223 18.45 -10.98 -1.71
C MET A 223 19.85 -10.35 -1.75
N GLU A 224 19.95 -9.08 -2.11
CA GLU A 224 21.20 -8.36 -2.14
C GLU A 224 21.72 -8.01 -0.73
N LEU A 225 20.85 -7.92 0.25
CA LEU A 225 21.22 -7.61 1.63
C LEU A 225 21.62 -8.87 2.42
N CYS A 226 21.16 -10.04 2.01
CA CYS A 226 21.46 -11.35 2.65
C CYS A 226 22.77 -11.95 2.15
#